data_6163947a33f94296c19be2a1253797ea
#
_entry.id   6163947a33f94296c19be2a1253797ea
#
_cell.length_a   1.000
_cell.length_b   1.000
_cell.length_c   1.000
_cell.angle_alpha   90.00
_cell.angle_beta   90.00
_cell.angle_gamma   90.00
#
_symmetry.space_group_name_H-M   'P 1'
#
loop_
_entity.id
_entity.type
_entity.pdbx_description
1 polymer ?
#
loop_
_entity_poly.entity_id
_entity_poly.type
_entity_poly.pdbx_seq_one_letter_code
_entity_poly.pdbx_strand_id
1 'polypeptide(L)'
;MDYKYLQQYADKGLLISLDDYIESGLLDVSGMSEDNLNIGAVDGSIYGICLTVSPPAMIYNATLLNENGIEIHDNMTLDEFFEKCREVYEKTGVKTNISYNDVAYLEVFMRAEEGGSLYGDGALGCKTADPLVEYFKIYEKGIEEGWLISADVFAERSGTTVEQDPLVYGETESARSWCAFKYNNQITTMQNVVGDEIDLEMTTYPTKDPKLSNYCKPSQLFCVTRDTSNVEESVKFINYLLNSVDANKVILTERGIQTNSVVSEAIKDSLGETDQKAITYMNDVVIPNSSAASKPQPDGAAEVAALANELVEKVCYGAISAEDAGNQLFEKGNQIMADAAAKN
;
A
#
# COMPACT_ATOMS: atom_id res chain seq x y z
N MET A 1 0.10 16.07 1.25
CA MET A 1 0.56 15.46 -0.03
C MET A 1 0.80 13.97 0.16
N ASP A 2 0.81 13.19 -0.92
CA ASP A 2 1.24 11.79 -0.85
C ASP A 2 2.76 11.72 -0.61
N TYR A 3 3.21 10.75 0.20
CA TYR A 3 4.61 10.52 0.55
C TYR A 3 5.55 10.44 -0.68
N LYS A 4 5.09 9.81 -1.75
CA LYS A 4 5.88 9.63 -2.98
C LYS A 4 6.39 10.93 -3.60
N TYR A 5 5.76 12.07 -3.32
CA TYR A 5 6.15 13.36 -3.89
C TYR A 5 7.05 14.20 -2.98
N LEU A 6 7.30 13.77 -1.73
CA LEU A 6 8.01 14.58 -0.74
C LEU A 6 9.39 15.02 -1.23
N GLN A 7 10.20 14.07 -1.70
CA GLN A 7 11.54 14.33 -2.21
C GLN A 7 11.53 15.38 -3.31
N GLN A 8 10.70 15.17 -4.34
CA GLN A 8 10.61 16.07 -5.50
C GLN A 8 10.25 17.52 -5.14
N TYR A 9 9.35 17.69 -4.17
CA TYR A 9 8.92 19.02 -3.75
C TYR A 9 9.94 19.69 -2.83
N ALA A 10 10.62 18.94 -1.98
CA ALA A 10 11.70 19.46 -1.14
C ALA A 10 12.89 19.90 -2.00
N ASP A 11 13.36 19.06 -2.94
CA ASP A 11 14.49 19.33 -3.83
C ASP A 11 14.26 20.59 -4.70
N LYS A 12 13.02 20.78 -5.16
CA LYS A 12 12.62 21.99 -5.91
C LYS A 12 12.44 23.22 -5.02
N GLY A 13 12.65 23.08 -3.72
CA GLY A 13 12.52 24.17 -2.76
C GLY A 13 11.10 24.72 -2.64
N LEU A 14 10.08 23.90 -2.88
CA LEU A 14 8.67 24.28 -2.79
C LEU A 14 8.09 24.17 -1.40
N LEU A 15 8.80 23.50 -0.48
CA LEU A 15 8.43 23.31 0.91
C LEU A 15 9.38 24.10 1.81
N ILE A 16 8.92 24.40 3.03
CA ILE A 16 9.77 24.91 4.11
C ILE A 16 10.11 23.78 5.07
N SER A 17 11.34 23.82 5.64
CA SER A 17 11.71 22.96 6.75
C SER A 17 10.86 23.28 7.99
N LEU A 18 10.48 22.24 8.72
CA LEU A 18 9.74 22.33 9.96
C LEU A 18 10.64 22.27 11.20
N ASP A 19 11.96 22.12 11.04
CA ASP A 19 12.92 21.91 12.11
C ASP A 19 12.88 23.02 13.16
N ASP A 20 12.92 24.32 12.75
CA ASP A 20 12.86 25.47 13.66
C ASP A 20 11.55 25.49 14.49
N TYR A 21 10.43 25.01 13.91
CA TYR A 21 9.13 24.95 14.57
C TYR A 21 9.04 23.78 15.56
N ILE A 22 9.76 22.69 15.29
CA ILE A 22 9.93 21.58 16.22
C ILE A 22 10.82 22.01 17.38
N GLU A 23 11.96 22.63 17.10
CA GLU A 23 12.89 23.13 18.12
C GLU A 23 12.26 24.19 19.05
N SER A 24 11.43 25.07 18.50
CA SER A 24 10.72 26.09 19.29
C SER A 24 9.53 25.52 20.09
N GLY A 25 9.12 24.28 19.84
CA GLY A 25 7.95 23.66 20.45
C GLY A 25 6.60 24.15 19.90
N LEU A 26 6.58 24.92 18.80
CA LEU A 26 5.35 25.28 18.09
C LEU A 26 4.71 24.04 17.44
N LEU A 27 5.54 23.10 17.00
CA LEU A 27 5.16 21.79 16.53
C LEU A 27 5.67 20.72 17.49
N ASP A 28 4.78 20.20 18.31
CA ASP A 28 5.09 19.16 19.30
C ASP A 28 5.04 17.78 18.64
N VAL A 29 6.18 17.14 18.50
CA VAL A 29 6.35 15.80 17.94
C VAL A 29 6.69 14.74 19.00
N SER A 30 6.59 15.08 20.29
CA SER A 30 7.01 14.21 21.39
C SER A 30 6.23 12.88 21.49
N GLY A 31 5.02 12.82 20.91
CA GLY A 31 4.20 11.61 20.83
C GLY A 31 4.57 10.69 19.65
N MET A 32 5.47 11.11 18.77
CA MET A 32 5.93 10.32 17.62
C MET A 32 7.22 9.56 17.94
N SER A 33 7.40 8.39 17.35
CA SER A 33 8.71 7.73 17.31
C SER A 33 9.65 8.45 16.33
N GLU A 34 10.96 8.27 16.51
CA GLU A 34 11.97 8.79 15.58
C GLU A 34 11.73 8.26 14.15
N ASP A 35 11.40 6.99 14.00
CA ASP A 35 11.08 6.39 12.70
C ASP A 35 9.88 7.08 12.03
N ASN A 36 8.81 7.34 12.77
CA ASN A 36 7.63 8.04 12.25
C ASN A 36 7.91 9.50 11.90
N LEU A 37 8.75 10.18 12.66
CA LEU A 37 9.17 11.56 12.35
C LEU A 37 10.04 11.59 11.08
N ASN A 38 10.96 10.64 10.94
CA ASN A 38 11.87 10.53 9.79
C ASN A 38 11.15 10.21 8.47
N ILE A 39 9.89 9.77 8.50
CA ILE A 39 9.05 9.67 7.29
C ILE A 39 9.00 11.02 6.54
N GLY A 40 8.96 12.13 7.25
CA GLY A 40 8.91 13.48 6.67
C GLY A 40 10.26 14.11 6.36
N ALA A 41 11.36 13.35 6.52
CA ALA A 41 12.71 13.86 6.33
C ALA A 41 13.18 13.76 4.88
N VAL A 42 13.88 14.80 4.45
CA VAL A 42 14.66 14.84 3.20
C VAL A 42 16.01 15.45 3.53
N ASP A 43 17.10 14.74 3.25
CA ASP A 43 18.48 15.15 3.52
C ASP A 43 18.72 15.61 4.98
N GLY A 44 18.02 14.97 5.93
CA GLY A 44 18.17 15.23 7.36
C GLY A 44 17.31 16.37 7.91
N SER A 45 16.52 17.07 7.10
CA SER A 45 15.55 18.09 7.52
C SER A 45 14.11 17.60 7.37
N ILE A 46 13.22 17.98 8.26
CA ILE A 46 11.81 17.59 8.26
C ILE A 46 11.00 18.58 7.40
N TYR A 47 10.40 18.10 6.34
CA TYR A 47 9.54 18.89 5.42
C TYR A 47 8.06 18.54 5.51
N GLY A 48 7.72 17.48 6.24
CA GLY A 48 6.33 17.08 6.40
C GLY A 48 6.10 16.24 7.63
N ILE A 49 4.88 16.28 8.14
CA ILE A 49 4.43 15.41 9.24
C ILE A 49 3.47 14.38 8.69
N CYS A 50 3.84 13.11 8.84
CA CYS A 50 2.97 11.99 8.55
C CYS A 50 2.07 11.74 9.75
N LEU A 51 0.78 12.03 9.63
CA LEU A 51 -0.15 11.86 10.76
C LEU A 51 -0.54 10.40 10.99
N THR A 52 -0.53 9.60 9.92
CA THR A 52 -1.02 8.22 9.95
C THR A 52 -0.20 7.31 9.06
N VAL A 53 -0.20 6.02 9.38
CA VAL A 53 0.41 4.96 8.57
C VAL A 53 -0.63 3.89 8.24
N SER A 54 -0.48 3.24 7.09
CA SER A 54 -1.38 2.20 6.61
C SER A 54 -0.56 1.07 5.98
N PRO A 55 -0.26 -0.01 6.70
CA PRO A 55 0.43 -1.14 6.11
C PRO A 55 -0.39 -1.81 5.00
N PRO A 56 0.25 -2.34 3.95
CA PRO A 56 -0.39 -3.21 2.98
C PRO A 56 -1.07 -4.40 3.66
N ALA A 57 -2.26 -4.77 3.19
CA ALA A 57 -3.04 -5.87 3.72
C ALA A 57 -3.83 -6.58 2.63
N MET A 58 -3.76 -7.89 2.57
CA MET A 58 -4.72 -8.71 1.85
C MET A 58 -5.97 -8.83 2.71
N ILE A 59 -7.05 -8.16 2.33
CA ILE A 59 -8.36 -8.26 2.97
C ILE A 59 -9.09 -9.44 2.35
N TYR A 60 -9.76 -10.27 3.14
CA TYR A 60 -10.40 -11.48 2.65
C TYR A 60 -11.74 -11.76 3.33
N ASN A 61 -12.60 -12.52 2.63
CA ASN A 61 -13.91 -12.95 3.09
C ASN A 61 -13.76 -14.16 4.04
N ALA A 62 -13.68 -13.88 5.34
CA ALA A 62 -13.53 -14.91 6.36
C ALA A 62 -14.78 -15.80 6.46
N THR A 63 -15.98 -15.28 6.23
CA THR A 63 -17.21 -16.06 6.20
C THR A 63 -17.14 -17.17 5.16
N LEU A 64 -16.82 -16.82 3.90
CA LEU A 64 -16.68 -17.80 2.81
C LEU A 64 -15.64 -18.88 3.13
N LEU A 65 -14.47 -18.46 3.64
CA LEU A 65 -13.37 -19.38 3.91
C LEU A 65 -13.71 -20.34 5.06
N ASN A 66 -14.29 -19.82 6.15
CA ASN A 66 -14.69 -20.62 7.32
C ASN A 66 -15.77 -21.65 6.96
N GLU A 67 -16.78 -21.25 6.18
CA GLU A 67 -17.84 -22.14 5.71
C GLU A 67 -17.31 -23.32 4.86
N ASN A 68 -16.17 -23.14 4.21
CA ASN A 68 -15.52 -24.14 3.36
C ASN A 68 -14.31 -24.82 4.01
N GLY A 69 -14.04 -24.54 5.29
CA GLY A 69 -12.92 -25.10 6.04
C GLY A 69 -11.57 -24.77 5.46
N ILE A 70 -11.39 -23.52 5.01
CA ILE A 70 -10.14 -23.00 4.43
C ILE A 70 -9.51 -22.04 5.44
N GLU A 71 -8.29 -22.34 5.86
CA GLU A 71 -7.54 -21.51 6.81
C GLU A 71 -6.54 -20.62 6.06
N ILE A 72 -6.52 -19.35 6.44
CA ILE A 72 -5.52 -18.36 6.02
C ILE A 72 -4.65 -18.04 7.23
N HIS A 73 -3.37 -17.84 7.01
CA HIS A 73 -2.43 -17.42 8.06
C HIS A 73 -1.58 -16.24 7.59
N ASP A 74 -1.02 -15.53 8.56
CA ASP A 74 -0.13 -14.42 8.29
C ASP A 74 1.20 -14.89 7.68
N ASN A 75 1.80 -14.00 6.89
CA ASN A 75 3.11 -14.20 6.29
C ASN A 75 3.20 -15.44 5.38
N MET A 76 2.15 -15.71 4.60
CA MET A 76 2.18 -16.76 3.59
C MET A 76 3.29 -16.52 2.56
N THR A 77 3.95 -17.59 2.16
CA THR A 77 4.78 -17.62 0.96
C THR A 77 3.93 -17.58 -0.31
N LEU A 78 4.57 -17.34 -1.45
CA LEU A 78 3.86 -17.39 -2.75
C LEU A 78 3.30 -18.80 -3.04
N ASP A 79 4.03 -19.85 -2.71
CA ASP A 79 3.58 -21.22 -2.97
C ASP A 79 2.35 -21.56 -2.12
N GLU A 80 2.34 -21.21 -0.83
CA GLU A 80 1.19 -21.35 0.04
C GLU A 80 -0.01 -20.55 -0.44
N PHE A 81 0.22 -19.33 -0.91
CA PHE A 81 -0.85 -18.51 -1.49
C PHE A 81 -1.44 -19.14 -2.76
N PHE A 82 -0.62 -19.68 -3.67
CA PHE A 82 -1.12 -20.37 -4.85
C PHE A 82 -1.93 -21.62 -4.51
N GLU A 83 -1.52 -22.36 -3.47
CA GLU A 83 -2.31 -23.48 -2.96
C GLU A 83 -3.68 -23.02 -2.47
N LYS A 84 -3.72 -21.90 -1.72
CA LYS A 84 -4.99 -21.32 -1.25
C LYS A 84 -5.86 -20.79 -2.39
N CYS A 85 -5.28 -20.14 -3.40
CA CYS A 85 -6.03 -19.71 -4.59
C CYS A 85 -6.71 -20.87 -5.30
N ARG A 86 -6.00 -21.99 -5.49
CA ARG A 86 -6.59 -23.21 -6.08
C ARG A 86 -7.64 -23.84 -5.17
N GLU A 87 -7.35 -23.99 -3.87
CA GLU A 87 -8.26 -24.55 -2.88
C GLU A 87 -9.59 -23.80 -2.84
N VAL A 88 -9.55 -22.46 -2.77
CA VAL A 88 -10.76 -21.63 -2.78
C VAL A 88 -11.52 -21.81 -4.09
N TYR A 89 -10.83 -21.71 -5.23
CA TYR A 89 -11.48 -21.83 -6.52
C TYR A 89 -12.13 -23.20 -6.75
N GLU A 90 -11.45 -24.29 -6.40
CA GLU A 90 -11.97 -25.65 -6.51
C GLU A 90 -13.17 -25.90 -5.60
N LYS A 91 -13.19 -25.38 -4.38
CA LYS A 91 -14.27 -25.58 -3.43
C LYS A 91 -15.48 -24.66 -3.66
N THR A 92 -15.26 -23.44 -4.14
CA THR A 92 -16.29 -22.39 -4.14
C THR A 92 -16.59 -21.79 -5.52
N GLY A 93 -15.72 -21.95 -6.50
CA GLY A 93 -15.80 -21.24 -7.78
C GLY A 93 -15.43 -19.74 -7.71
N VAL A 94 -15.19 -19.20 -6.51
CA VAL A 94 -14.85 -17.78 -6.31
C VAL A 94 -13.37 -17.56 -6.61
N LYS A 95 -13.07 -16.46 -7.29
CA LYS A 95 -11.72 -16.16 -7.82
C LYS A 95 -10.92 -15.25 -6.90
N THR A 96 -9.63 -15.18 -7.17
CA THR A 96 -8.67 -14.32 -6.46
C THR A 96 -8.57 -12.95 -7.16
N ASN A 97 -8.47 -11.86 -6.39
CA ASN A 97 -8.19 -10.52 -6.88
C ASN A 97 -6.86 -10.00 -6.31
N ILE A 98 -5.86 -9.81 -7.18
CA ILE A 98 -4.53 -9.29 -6.85
C ILE A 98 -4.39 -7.80 -7.21
N SER A 99 -5.48 -7.11 -7.52
CA SER A 99 -5.51 -5.67 -7.85
C SER A 99 -4.66 -5.27 -9.07
N TYR A 100 -5.20 -5.40 -10.28
CA TYR A 100 -4.49 -5.19 -11.55
C TYR A 100 -3.97 -3.77 -11.79
N ASN A 101 -4.66 -2.76 -11.31
CA ASN A 101 -4.35 -1.36 -11.61
C ASN A 101 -3.61 -0.66 -10.46
N ASP A 102 -2.99 -1.44 -9.59
CA ASP A 102 -2.25 -0.92 -8.45
C ASP A 102 -0.87 -1.56 -8.38
N VAL A 103 0.16 -0.75 -8.60
CA VAL A 103 1.56 -1.17 -8.50
C VAL A 103 1.99 -1.54 -7.07
N ALA A 104 1.12 -1.31 -6.07
CA ALA A 104 1.45 -1.53 -4.66
C ALA A 104 1.94 -2.94 -4.37
N TYR A 105 1.35 -3.97 -4.99
CA TYR A 105 1.85 -5.33 -4.79
C TYR A 105 3.23 -5.54 -5.42
N LEU A 106 3.51 -4.97 -6.59
CA LEU A 106 4.85 -5.03 -7.18
C LEU A 106 5.88 -4.34 -6.28
N GLU A 107 5.55 -3.18 -5.70
CA GLU A 107 6.44 -2.49 -4.77
C GLU A 107 6.73 -3.34 -3.52
N VAL A 108 5.70 -3.96 -2.94
CA VAL A 108 5.84 -4.87 -1.79
C VAL A 108 6.64 -6.12 -2.16
N PHE A 109 6.36 -6.72 -3.31
CA PHE A 109 7.06 -7.88 -3.84
C PHE A 109 8.56 -7.61 -4.00
N MET A 110 8.90 -6.48 -4.62
CA MET A 110 10.29 -6.10 -4.86
C MET A 110 11.10 -5.79 -3.58
N ARG A 111 10.43 -5.49 -2.46
CA ARG A 111 11.10 -5.32 -1.16
C ARG A 111 11.74 -6.62 -0.64
N ALA A 112 11.19 -7.78 -1.01
CA ALA A 112 11.72 -9.09 -0.65
C ALA A 112 12.83 -9.57 -1.62
N GLU A 113 13.07 -8.84 -2.71
CA GLU A 113 14.07 -9.18 -3.71
C GLU A 113 15.41 -8.46 -3.48
N GLU A 114 16.45 -8.89 -4.18
CA GLU A 114 17.77 -8.23 -4.14
C GLU A 114 17.64 -6.77 -4.62
N GLY A 115 18.03 -5.84 -3.78
CA GLY A 115 17.85 -4.39 -4.01
C GLY A 115 16.78 -3.76 -3.12
N GLY A 116 15.81 -4.53 -2.63
CA GLY A 116 14.85 -4.12 -1.59
C GLY A 116 13.88 -3.00 -1.99
N SER A 117 13.77 -2.68 -3.28
CA SER A 117 12.87 -1.65 -3.81
C SER A 117 12.62 -1.85 -5.29
N LEU A 118 11.47 -1.40 -5.79
CA LEU A 118 11.20 -1.31 -7.23
C LEU A 118 12.03 -0.19 -7.88
N TYR A 119 12.22 0.93 -7.16
CA TYR A 119 12.90 2.12 -7.68
C TYR A 119 14.28 2.28 -7.05
N GLY A 120 15.26 2.57 -7.89
CA GLY A 120 16.62 2.94 -7.50
C GLY A 120 16.99 4.35 -7.99
N ASP A 121 18.24 4.73 -7.85
CA ASP A 121 18.75 6.02 -8.30
C ASP A 121 19.06 5.97 -9.81
N GLY A 122 18.22 6.60 -10.61
CA GLY A 122 18.32 6.61 -12.07
C GLY A 122 18.12 5.27 -12.78
N ALA A 123 17.64 4.25 -12.06
CA ALA A 123 17.36 2.92 -12.58
C ALA A 123 16.29 2.22 -11.74
N LEU A 124 15.80 1.06 -12.18
CA LEU A 124 15.05 0.15 -11.32
C LEU A 124 15.94 -0.44 -10.22
N GLY A 125 15.34 -0.84 -9.10
CA GLY A 125 16.07 -1.39 -7.95
C GLY A 125 16.65 -2.79 -8.17
N CYS A 126 16.23 -3.50 -9.22
CA CYS A 126 16.74 -4.83 -9.56
C CYS A 126 17.87 -4.78 -10.61
N LYS A 127 18.78 -5.75 -10.54
CA LYS A 127 19.93 -5.87 -11.47
C LYS A 127 19.60 -6.59 -12.77
N THR A 128 18.60 -7.47 -12.74
CA THR A 128 18.13 -8.28 -13.87
C THR A 128 16.61 -8.22 -13.95
N ALA A 129 16.04 -8.69 -15.05
CA ALA A 129 14.60 -8.80 -15.22
C ALA A 129 13.96 -9.93 -14.39
N ASP A 130 14.74 -10.86 -13.85
CA ASP A 130 14.22 -12.08 -13.22
C ASP A 130 13.15 -11.83 -12.15
N PRO A 131 13.34 -10.93 -11.15
CA PRO A 131 12.30 -10.69 -10.16
C PRO A 131 11.03 -10.09 -10.75
N LEU A 132 11.12 -9.30 -11.81
CA LEU A 132 9.96 -8.77 -12.52
C LEU A 132 9.23 -9.86 -13.31
N VAL A 133 9.96 -10.77 -13.94
CA VAL A 133 9.40 -11.96 -14.59
C VAL A 133 8.64 -12.82 -13.58
N GLU A 134 9.23 -13.09 -12.41
CA GLU A 134 8.54 -13.85 -11.35
C GLU A 134 7.26 -13.18 -10.87
N TYR A 135 7.25 -11.85 -10.78
CA TYR A 135 6.04 -11.10 -10.46
C TYR A 135 4.93 -11.31 -11.52
N PHE A 136 5.25 -11.15 -12.80
CA PHE A 136 4.26 -11.35 -13.88
C PHE A 136 3.77 -12.79 -14.00
N LYS A 137 4.60 -13.78 -13.64
CA LYS A 137 4.18 -15.20 -13.59
C LYS A 137 3.05 -15.46 -12.60
N ILE A 138 2.88 -14.62 -11.57
CA ILE A 138 1.75 -14.73 -10.63
C ILE A 138 0.44 -14.57 -11.39
N TYR A 139 0.36 -13.58 -12.26
CA TYR A 139 -0.83 -13.29 -13.07
C TYR A 139 -1.02 -14.31 -14.19
N GLU A 140 0.02 -14.62 -14.94
CA GLU A 140 -0.01 -15.63 -16.02
C GLU A 140 -0.54 -16.97 -15.49
N LYS A 141 0.04 -17.47 -14.40
CA LYS A 141 -0.39 -18.69 -13.72
C LYS A 141 -1.85 -18.62 -13.25
N GLY A 142 -2.26 -17.51 -12.68
CA GLY A 142 -3.62 -17.34 -12.19
C GLY A 142 -4.67 -17.37 -13.30
N ILE A 143 -4.34 -16.81 -14.46
CA ILE A 143 -5.20 -16.86 -15.65
C ILE A 143 -5.21 -18.27 -16.26
N GLU A 144 -4.05 -18.91 -16.42
CA GLU A 144 -3.92 -20.26 -16.98
C GLU A 144 -4.64 -21.32 -16.12
N GLU A 145 -4.50 -21.26 -14.81
CA GLU A 145 -5.15 -22.16 -13.87
C GLU A 145 -6.62 -21.75 -13.56
N GLY A 146 -7.07 -20.58 -14.02
CA GLY A 146 -8.46 -20.10 -13.94
C GLY A 146 -8.89 -19.52 -12.60
N TRP A 147 -8.03 -19.48 -11.58
CA TRP A 147 -8.37 -18.97 -10.26
C TRP A 147 -8.26 -17.45 -10.11
N LEU A 148 -7.64 -16.74 -11.04
CA LEU A 148 -7.56 -15.29 -11.04
C LEU A 148 -8.81 -14.67 -11.71
N ILE A 149 -9.28 -13.54 -11.21
CA ILE A 149 -10.32 -12.74 -11.86
C ILE A 149 -9.86 -12.39 -13.28
N SER A 150 -10.78 -12.55 -14.24
CA SER A 150 -10.49 -12.23 -15.63
C SER A 150 -10.27 -10.73 -15.85
N ALA A 151 -9.46 -10.41 -16.86
CA ALA A 151 -9.19 -9.04 -17.24
C ALA A 151 -10.45 -8.25 -17.62
N ASP A 152 -11.49 -8.92 -18.15
CA ASP A 152 -12.78 -8.29 -18.48
C ASP A 152 -13.50 -7.74 -17.24
N VAL A 153 -13.58 -8.54 -16.16
CA VAL A 153 -14.18 -8.12 -14.90
C VAL A 153 -13.40 -6.95 -14.32
N PHE A 154 -12.09 -6.97 -14.50
CA PHE A 154 -11.22 -5.92 -13.98
C PHE A 154 -11.37 -4.61 -14.78
N ALA A 155 -11.44 -4.68 -16.09
CA ALA A 155 -11.61 -3.53 -16.97
C ALA A 155 -12.92 -2.79 -16.72
N GLU A 156 -14.01 -3.51 -16.41
CA GLU A 156 -15.30 -2.91 -16.04
C GLU A 156 -15.23 -2.12 -14.72
N ARG A 157 -14.23 -2.40 -13.87
CA ARG A 157 -14.10 -1.82 -12.52
C ARG A 157 -12.83 -1.00 -12.34
N SER A 158 -12.07 -0.81 -13.41
CA SER A 158 -10.86 0.01 -13.41
C SER A 158 -11.18 1.44 -12.98
N GLY A 159 -10.47 1.95 -11.96
CA GLY A 159 -10.66 3.29 -11.42
C GLY A 159 -11.90 3.45 -10.53
N THR A 160 -12.56 2.37 -10.15
CA THR A 160 -13.68 2.39 -9.22
C THR A 160 -13.20 2.57 -7.77
N THR A 161 -14.13 2.89 -6.90
CA THR A 161 -13.88 3.07 -5.47
C THR A 161 -13.70 1.73 -4.75
N VAL A 162 -13.24 1.78 -3.51
CA VAL A 162 -13.08 0.58 -2.65
C VAL A 162 -14.39 -0.17 -2.48
N GLU A 163 -15.51 0.55 -2.49
CA GLU A 163 -16.88 0.01 -2.37
C GLU A 163 -17.31 -0.81 -3.60
N GLN A 164 -16.58 -0.72 -4.69
CA GLN A 164 -16.86 -1.49 -5.92
C GLN A 164 -15.81 -2.56 -6.21
N ASP A 165 -14.91 -2.82 -5.25
CA ASP A 165 -13.94 -3.90 -5.37
C ASP A 165 -14.65 -5.25 -5.51
N PRO A 166 -14.13 -6.19 -6.33
CA PRO A 166 -14.68 -7.54 -6.47
C PRO A 166 -14.88 -8.32 -5.17
N LEU A 167 -14.17 -8.00 -4.11
CA LEU A 167 -14.36 -8.62 -2.80
C LEU A 167 -15.73 -8.28 -2.18
N VAL A 168 -16.20 -7.04 -2.38
CA VAL A 168 -17.42 -6.53 -1.74
C VAL A 168 -18.57 -6.33 -2.71
N TYR A 169 -18.30 -6.29 -4.03
CA TYR A 169 -19.29 -6.04 -5.06
C TYR A 169 -19.14 -7.01 -6.24
N GLY A 170 -20.22 -7.64 -6.64
CA GLY A 170 -20.29 -8.51 -7.80
C GLY A 170 -21.60 -9.29 -7.86
N GLU A 171 -22.23 -9.31 -9.06
CA GLU A 171 -23.53 -9.95 -9.26
C GLU A 171 -23.42 -11.47 -9.44
N THR A 172 -22.24 -11.96 -9.85
CA THR A 172 -22.00 -13.40 -10.10
C THR A 172 -20.74 -13.89 -9.38
N GLU A 173 -20.64 -15.20 -9.14
CA GLU A 173 -19.46 -15.82 -8.54
C GLU A 173 -18.18 -15.52 -9.33
N SER A 174 -18.26 -15.50 -10.65
CA SER A 174 -17.12 -15.19 -11.53
C SER A 174 -16.67 -13.72 -11.46
N ALA A 175 -17.56 -12.82 -11.01
CA ALA A 175 -17.29 -11.39 -10.84
C ALA A 175 -16.92 -11.03 -9.40
N ARG A 176 -16.96 -12.00 -8.47
CA ARG A 176 -16.56 -11.84 -7.08
C ARG A 176 -15.17 -12.38 -6.83
N SER A 177 -14.53 -11.86 -5.79
CA SER A 177 -13.29 -12.41 -5.28
C SER A 177 -13.41 -12.78 -3.80
N TRP A 178 -12.55 -13.70 -3.36
CA TRP A 178 -12.45 -14.03 -1.96
C TRP A 178 -11.49 -13.11 -1.19
N CYS A 179 -10.60 -12.40 -1.90
CA CYS A 179 -9.65 -11.45 -1.33
C CYS A 179 -9.45 -10.22 -2.22
N ALA A 180 -8.86 -9.18 -1.65
CA ALA A 180 -8.38 -7.99 -2.34
C ALA A 180 -7.08 -7.50 -1.71
N PHE A 181 -6.12 -7.09 -2.53
CA PHE A 181 -4.86 -6.51 -2.07
C PHE A 181 -5.04 -5.01 -1.87
N LYS A 182 -5.01 -4.56 -0.64
CA LYS A 182 -5.40 -3.21 -0.20
C LYS A 182 -4.45 -2.71 0.91
N TYR A 183 -4.89 -1.71 1.63
CA TYR A 183 -4.27 -1.24 2.86
C TYR A 183 -5.20 -1.49 4.04
N ASN A 184 -4.63 -1.70 5.23
CA ASN A 184 -5.40 -2.09 6.41
C ASN A 184 -6.56 -1.14 6.76
N ASN A 185 -6.41 0.17 6.54
CA ASN A 185 -7.46 1.14 6.82
C ASN A 185 -8.67 1.04 5.88
N GLN A 186 -8.56 0.34 4.75
CA GLN A 186 -9.66 0.18 3.80
C GLN A 186 -10.67 -0.88 4.22
N ILE A 187 -10.33 -1.74 5.19
CA ILE A 187 -11.24 -2.78 5.68
C ILE A 187 -12.54 -2.19 6.24
N THR A 188 -12.48 -1.07 6.96
CA THR A 188 -13.67 -0.43 7.54
C THR A 188 -14.66 0.02 6.45
N THR A 189 -14.15 0.64 5.39
CA THR A 189 -14.98 1.03 4.24
C THR A 189 -15.58 -0.20 3.55
N MET A 190 -14.79 -1.25 3.32
CA MET A 190 -15.26 -2.49 2.69
C MET A 190 -16.28 -3.21 3.56
N GLN A 191 -16.06 -3.31 4.87
CA GLN A 191 -16.99 -3.93 5.82
C GLN A 191 -18.33 -3.20 5.85
N ASN A 192 -18.32 -1.87 5.77
CA ASN A 192 -19.55 -1.06 5.72
C ASN A 192 -20.42 -1.37 4.47
N VAL A 193 -19.78 -1.76 3.36
CA VAL A 193 -20.48 -2.16 2.13
C VAL A 193 -21.17 -3.52 2.27
N VAL A 194 -20.46 -4.50 2.84
CA VAL A 194 -21.00 -5.87 2.98
C VAL A 194 -21.88 -6.05 4.21
N GLY A 195 -21.87 -5.09 5.14
CA GLY A 195 -22.65 -5.15 6.38
C GLY A 195 -22.24 -6.35 7.26
N ASP A 196 -23.22 -6.94 7.94
CA ASP A 196 -23.01 -8.07 8.87
C ASP A 196 -23.11 -9.44 8.17
N GLU A 197 -23.35 -9.48 6.85
CA GLU A 197 -23.50 -10.75 6.11
C GLU A 197 -22.15 -11.41 5.82
N ILE A 198 -21.09 -10.62 5.70
CA ILE A 198 -19.74 -11.07 5.40
C ILE A 198 -18.80 -10.46 6.45
N ASP A 199 -18.06 -11.33 7.14
CA ASP A 199 -16.97 -10.90 8.01
C ASP A 199 -15.68 -10.81 7.19
N LEU A 200 -15.08 -9.61 7.19
CA LEU A 200 -13.80 -9.35 6.54
C LEU A 200 -12.67 -9.42 7.57
N GLU A 201 -11.64 -10.14 7.21
CA GLU A 201 -10.37 -10.22 7.95
C GLU A 201 -9.22 -9.79 7.05
N MET A 202 -8.03 -9.66 7.63
CA MET A 202 -6.85 -9.26 6.88
C MET A 202 -5.61 -10.07 7.27
N THR A 203 -4.70 -10.19 6.31
CA THR A 203 -3.38 -10.79 6.48
C THR A 203 -2.37 -10.06 5.59
N THR A 204 -1.10 -10.44 5.68
CA THR A 204 -0.02 -9.85 4.87
C THR A 204 -0.10 -10.26 3.40
N TYR A 205 0.47 -9.45 2.51
CA TYR A 205 0.67 -9.88 1.13
C TYR A 205 1.62 -11.08 1.07
N PRO A 206 1.30 -12.09 0.24
CA PRO A 206 2.20 -13.22 0.04
C PRO A 206 3.47 -12.77 -0.69
N THR A 207 4.63 -13.08 -0.12
CA THR A 207 5.93 -12.73 -0.69
C THR A 207 6.96 -13.78 -0.33
N LYS A 208 8.13 -13.68 -0.94
CA LYS A 208 9.28 -14.57 -0.67
C LYS A 208 9.83 -14.41 0.76
N ASP A 209 9.84 -13.18 1.27
CA ASP A 209 10.28 -12.84 2.62
C ASP A 209 9.40 -11.74 3.21
N PRO A 210 8.35 -12.11 3.98
CA PRO A 210 7.43 -11.16 4.58
C PRO A 210 8.11 -10.14 5.49
N LYS A 211 9.19 -10.53 6.20
CA LYS A 211 9.91 -9.63 7.09
C LYS A 211 10.59 -8.47 6.34
N LEU A 212 11.04 -8.71 5.13
CA LEU A 212 11.61 -7.67 4.26
C LEU A 212 10.51 -6.88 3.56
N SER A 213 9.45 -7.54 3.14
CA SER A 213 8.39 -6.91 2.33
C SER A 213 7.37 -6.13 3.14
N ASN A 214 6.99 -6.59 4.35
CA ASN A 214 6.08 -5.85 5.19
C ASN A 214 6.68 -4.52 5.66
N TYR A 215 5.86 -3.48 5.73
CA TYR A 215 6.24 -2.17 6.25
C TYR A 215 5.01 -1.35 6.62
N CYS A 216 5.19 -0.37 7.49
CA CYS A 216 4.18 0.63 7.76
C CYS A 216 4.26 1.71 6.67
N LYS A 217 3.39 1.62 5.64
CA LYS A 217 3.36 2.60 4.56
C LYS A 217 2.95 3.96 5.11
N PRO A 218 3.74 5.02 4.87
CA PRO A 218 3.30 6.37 5.15
C PRO A 218 2.02 6.71 4.37
N SER A 219 1.04 7.28 5.06
CA SER A 219 -0.17 7.77 4.41
C SER A 219 0.10 9.13 3.76
N GLN A 220 -0.64 10.16 4.14
CA GLN A 220 -0.43 11.50 3.61
C GLN A 220 0.38 12.35 4.58
N LEU A 221 1.24 13.21 4.04
CA LEU A 221 2.00 14.18 4.82
C LEU A 221 1.34 15.56 4.75
N PHE A 222 1.39 16.24 5.88
CA PHE A 222 1.08 17.66 5.97
C PHE A 222 2.38 18.46 5.87
N CYS A 223 2.50 19.26 4.84
CA CYS A 223 3.66 20.07 4.54
C CYS A 223 3.25 21.54 4.48
N VAL A 224 4.18 22.44 4.69
CA VAL A 224 3.96 23.88 4.52
C VAL A 224 4.68 24.35 3.27
N THR A 225 3.95 24.98 2.35
CA THR A 225 4.51 25.46 1.10
C THR A 225 5.29 26.75 1.31
N ARG A 226 6.35 26.98 0.52
CA ARG A 226 7.17 28.18 0.59
C ARG A 226 6.39 29.48 0.34
N ASP A 227 5.35 29.41 -0.47
CA ASP A 227 4.60 30.60 -0.91
C ASP A 227 3.54 31.07 0.07
N THR A 228 3.33 30.36 1.19
CA THR A 228 2.35 30.80 2.19
C THR A 228 2.81 32.03 2.93
N SER A 229 1.91 32.98 3.13
CA SER A 229 2.13 34.13 4.02
C SER A 229 1.78 33.86 5.49
N ASN A 230 1.26 32.63 5.79
CA ASN A 230 0.74 32.26 7.12
C ASN A 230 1.44 31.00 7.64
N VAL A 231 2.76 30.99 7.67
CA VAL A 231 3.56 29.81 8.04
C VAL A 231 3.22 29.31 9.44
N GLU A 232 3.27 30.19 10.45
CA GLU A 232 3.01 29.81 11.86
C GLU A 232 1.60 29.25 12.04
N GLU A 233 0.60 29.82 11.37
CA GLU A 233 -0.77 29.33 11.47
C GLU A 233 -0.93 27.95 10.79
N SER A 234 -0.20 27.71 9.69
CA SER A 234 -0.14 26.42 9.02
C SER A 234 0.50 25.37 9.93
N VAL A 235 1.60 25.70 10.61
CA VAL A 235 2.28 24.82 11.57
C VAL A 235 1.37 24.53 12.78
N LYS A 236 0.68 25.55 13.33
CA LYS A 236 -0.31 25.35 14.42
C LYS A 236 -1.43 24.40 14.00
N PHE A 237 -1.89 24.49 12.76
CA PHE A 237 -2.91 23.58 12.23
C PHE A 237 -2.39 22.13 12.14
N ILE A 238 -1.16 21.93 11.65
CA ILE A 238 -0.51 20.62 11.63
C ILE A 238 -0.38 20.08 13.07
N ASN A 239 0.10 20.91 13.99
CA ASN A 239 0.21 20.55 15.41
C ASN A 239 -1.14 20.16 16.02
N TYR A 240 -2.21 20.88 15.69
CA TYR A 240 -3.56 20.53 16.12
C TYR A 240 -4.00 19.16 15.60
N LEU A 241 -3.82 18.88 14.32
CA LEU A 241 -4.17 17.59 13.74
C LEU A 241 -3.36 16.43 14.33
N LEU A 242 -2.06 16.66 14.61
CA LEU A 242 -1.18 15.64 15.19
C LEU A 242 -1.53 15.32 16.64
N ASN A 243 -1.89 16.33 17.44
CA ASN A 243 -1.95 16.21 18.91
C ASN A 243 -3.37 16.28 19.51
N SER A 244 -4.38 16.73 18.74
CA SER A 244 -5.74 16.87 19.26
C SER A 244 -6.47 15.53 19.29
N VAL A 245 -6.80 15.05 20.49
CA VAL A 245 -7.66 13.88 20.68
C VAL A 245 -9.05 14.10 20.06
N ASP A 246 -9.61 15.31 20.18
CA ASP A 246 -10.94 15.62 19.61
C ASP A 246 -10.95 15.57 18.09
N ALA A 247 -9.91 16.09 17.43
CA ALA A 247 -9.78 15.98 15.99
C ALA A 247 -9.64 14.51 15.56
N ASN A 248 -8.83 13.74 16.26
CA ASN A 248 -8.58 12.34 15.90
C ASN A 248 -9.76 11.41 16.24
N LYS A 249 -10.63 11.77 17.20
CA LYS A 249 -11.93 11.09 17.41
C LYS A 249 -12.91 11.25 16.23
N VAL A 250 -12.72 12.28 15.42
CA VAL A 250 -13.51 12.46 14.18
C VAL A 250 -12.88 11.72 13.02
N ILE A 251 -11.55 11.74 12.92
CA ILE A 251 -10.80 11.11 11.81
C ILE A 251 -10.78 9.59 11.96
N LEU A 252 -10.68 9.08 13.20
CA LEU A 252 -10.50 7.67 13.53
C LEU A 252 -9.35 7.04 12.71
N THR A 253 -9.56 5.87 12.13
CA THR A 253 -8.57 5.17 11.28
C THR A 253 -8.81 5.36 9.79
N GLU A 254 -9.75 6.22 9.36
CA GLU A 254 -10.10 6.40 7.94
C GLU A 254 -8.88 6.75 7.07
N ARG A 255 -7.96 7.53 7.62
CA ARG A 255 -6.72 7.91 6.93
C ARG A 255 -5.50 7.07 7.32
N GLY A 256 -5.70 5.99 8.07
CA GLY A 256 -4.65 5.14 8.63
C GLY A 256 -4.56 5.27 10.15
N ILE A 257 -3.59 4.56 10.73
CA ILE A 257 -3.38 4.53 12.19
C ILE A 257 -2.45 5.67 12.58
N GLN A 258 -2.81 6.40 13.64
CA GLN A 258 -2.08 7.59 14.11
C GLN A 258 -0.62 7.27 14.45
N THR A 259 0.29 8.12 13.99
CA THR A 259 1.73 8.05 14.30
C THR A 259 2.07 8.59 15.67
N ASN A 260 1.17 9.41 16.24
CA ASN A 260 1.26 9.88 17.63
C ASN A 260 0.65 8.82 18.55
N SER A 261 1.51 8.11 19.30
CA SER A 261 1.11 7.01 20.19
C SER A 261 0.20 7.44 21.33
N VAL A 262 0.35 8.67 21.83
CA VAL A 262 -0.50 9.23 22.91
C VAL A 262 -1.92 9.44 22.39
N VAL A 263 -2.04 10.00 21.20
CA VAL A 263 -3.35 10.22 20.55
C VAL A 263 -3.99 8.89 20.16
N SER A 264 -3.22 7.97 19.58
CA SER A 264 -3.70 6.63 19.20
C SER A 264 -4.32 5.91 20.40
N GLU A 265 -3.65 5.91 21.55
CA GLU A 265 -4.19 5.30 22.79
C GLU A 265 -5.44 6.04 23.30
N ALA A 266 -5.45 7.38 23.23
CA ALA A 266 -6.55 8.18 23.74
C ALA A 266 -7.86 8.04 22.94
N ILE A 267 -7.79 7.66 21.66
CA ILE A 267 -8.99 7.44 20.82
C ILE A 267 -9.49 6.00 20.80
N LYS A 268 -8.76 5.08 21.39
CA LYS A 268 -9.01 3.63 21.33
C LYS A 268 -10.45 3.22 21.67
N ASP A 269 -11.02 3.81 22.71
CA ASP A 269 -12.41 3.54 23.13
C ASP A 269 -13.48 4.11 22.17
N SER A 270 -13.05 4.92 21.21
CA SER A 270 -13.93 5.50 20.17
C SER A 270 -13.92 4.68 18.86
N LEU A 271 -13.08 3.65 18.78
CA LEU A 271 -12.88 2.85 17.58
C LEU A 271 -13.93 1.71 17.50
N GLY A 272 -14.47 1.50 16.29
CA GLY A 272 -15.30 0.36 15.99
C GLY A 272 -14.50 -0.95 15.92
N GLU A 273 -15.20 -2.07 15.80
CA GLU A 273 -14.59 -3.41 15.75
C GLU A 273 -13.60 -3.54 14.58
N THR A 274 -13.96 -3.04 13.41
CA THR A 274 -13.13 -3.11 12.21
C THR A 274 -11.86 -2.25 12.33
N ASP A 275 -11.96 -1.09 12.97
CA ASP A 275 -10.80 -0.25 13.26
C ASP A 275 -9.83 -0.96 14.23
N GLN A 276 -10.39 -1.68 15.22
CA GLN A 276 -9.59 -2.47 16.15
C GLN A 276 -8.88 -3.63 15.45
N LYS A 277 -9.55 -4.30 14.47
CA LYS A 277 -8.89 -5.31 13.62
C LYS A 277 -7.69 -4.71 12.88
N ALA A 278 -7.85 -3.51 12.29
CA ALA A 278 -6.77 -2.83 11.57
C ALA A 278 -5.57 -2.49 12.47
N ILE A 279 -5.81 -2.06 13.71
CA ILE A 279 -4.77 -1.75 14.68
C ILE A 279 -4.08 -3.04 15.16
N THR A 280 -4.84 -4.08 15.47
CA THR A 280 -4.31 -5.38 15.89
C THR A 280 -3.42 -5.98 14.78
N TYR A 281 -3.89 -5.97 13.54
CA TYR A 281 -3.09 -6.40 12.40
C TYR A 281 -1.76 -5.63 12.29
N MET A 282 -1.78 -4.31 12.42
CA MET A 282 -0.56 -3.51 12.39
C MET A 282 0.40 -3.88 13.53
N ASN A 283 -0.11 -3.94 14.76
CA ASN A 283 0.74 -4.12 15.95
C ASN A 283 1.26 -5.54 16.11
N ASP A 284 0.43 -6.53 15.86
CA ASP A 284 0.72 -7.92 16.20
C ASP A 284 1.28 -8.70 15.01
N VAL A 285 0.95 -8.29 13.77
CA VAL A 285 1.37 -9.00 12.57
C VAL A 285 2.45 -8.24 11.81
N VAL A 286 2.22 -6.95 11.50
CA VAL A 286 3.12 -6.18 10.62
C VAL A 286 4.37 -5.71 11.36
N ILE A 287 4.22 -4.96 12.44
CA ILE A 287 5.37 -4.36 13.14
C ILE A 287 6.43 -5.39 13.54
N PRO A 288 6.09 -6.55 14.13
CA PRO A 288 7.09 -7.55 14.51
C PRO A 288 7.83 -8.19 13.31
N ASN A 289 7.25 -8.10 12.11
CA ASN A 289 7.73 -8.71 10.88
C ASN A 289 7.83 -7.68 9.74
N SER A 290 8.40 -6.53 10.00
CA SER A 290 8.53 -5.46 9.00
C SER A 290 9.95 -4.92 8.89
N SER A 291 10.19 -4.24 7.79
CA SER A 291 11.38 -3.43 7.54
C SER A 291 11.02 -1.95 7.48
N ALA A 292 12.01 -1.06 7.49
CA ALA A 292 11.80 0.38 7.37
C ALA A 292 11.06 0.74 6.07
N ALA A 293 10.27 1.81 6.08
CA ALA A 293 9.62 2.32 4.88
C ALA A 293 10.66 2.65 3.80
N SER A 294 10.29 2.41 2.54
CA SER A 294 11.13 2.81 1.40
C SER A 294 11.23 4.33 1.33
N LYS A 295 12.30 4.83 0.74
CA LYS A 295 12.44 6.26 0.44
C LYS A 295 11.28 6.75 -0.43
N PRO A 296 10.97 8.07 -0.43
CA PRO A 296 10.03 8.64 -1.38
C PRO A 296 10.39 8.27 -2.82
N GLN A 297 9.35 8.11 -3.64
CA GLN A 297 9.55 7.69 -5.03
C GLN A 297 10.31 8.78 -5.80
N PRO A 298 11.34 8.42 -6.60
CA PRO A 298 12.07 9.35 -7.44
C PRO A 298 11.24 9.77 -8.67
N ASP A 299 11.73 10.78 -9.41
CA ASP A 299 11.15 11.14 -10.69
C ASP A 299 11.21 9.93 -11.67
N GLY A 300 10.16 9.76 -12.47
CA GLY A 300 9.99 8.62 -13.36
C GLY A 300 9.21 7.44 -12.75
N ALA A 301 9.03 7.39 -11.43
CA ALA A 301 8.32 6.29 -10.78
C ALA A 301 6.85 6.14 -11.24
N ALA A 302 6.16 7.26 -11.48
CA ALA A 302 4.77 7.23 -11.94
C ALA A 302 4.63 6.62 -13.34
N GLU A 303 5.57 6.90 -14.24
CA GLU A 303 5.63 6.34 -15.59
C GLU A 303 5.97 4.85 -15.56
N VAL A 304 6.88 4.43 -14.67
CA VAL A 304 7.18 3.00 -14.44
C VAL A 304 5.95 2.27 -13.90
N ALA A 305 5.24 2.86 -12.95
CA ALA A 305 4.01 2.30 -12.40
C ALA A 305 2.92 2.12 -13.47
N ALA A 306 2.73 3.13 -14.32
CA ALA A 306 1.78 3.06 -15.43
C ALA A 306 2.16 1.96 -16.43
N LEU A 307 3.46 1.83 -16.77
CA LEU A 307 3.96 0.76 -17.62
C LEU A 307 3.74 -0.63 -16.99
N ALA A 308 4.01 -0.78 -15.69
CA ALA A 308 3.81 -2.06 -15.00
C ALA A 308 2.34 -2.49 -15.04
N ASN A 309 1.41 -1.56 -14.78
CA ASN A 309 -0.03 -1.84 -14.84
C ASN A 309 -0.48 -2.23 -16.26
N GLU A 310 -0.01 -1.52 -17.29
CA GLU A 310 -0.27 -1.87 -18.70
C GLU A 310 0.22 -3.30 -19.04
N LEU A 311 1.41 -3.67 -18.54
CA LEU A 311 1.98 -4.99 -18.79
C LEU A 311 1.23 -6.10 -18.05
N VAL A 312 0.78 -5.86 -16.81
CA VAL A 312 -0.10 -6.80 -16.08
C VAL A 312 -1.38 -7.05 -16.89
N GLU A 313 -2.03 -6.00 -17.39
CA GLU A 313 -3.22 -6.12 -18.20
C GLU A 313 -2.97 -6.98 -19.45
N LYS A 314 -1.87 -6.74 -20.17
CA LYS A 314 -1.49 -7.52 -21.36
C LYS A 314 -1.24 -8.99 -21.04
N VAL A 315 -0.60 -9.31 -19.91
CA VAL A 315 -0.42 -10.69 -19.46
C VAL A 315 -1.76 -11.33 -19.16
N CYS A 316 -2.65 -10.63 -18.45
CA CYS A 316 -3.98 -11.14 -18.11
C CYS A 316 -4.89 -11.38 -19.34
N TYR A 317 -4.70 -10.62 -20.42
CA TYR A 317 -5.36 -10.86 -21.71
C TYR A 317 -4.64 -11.91 -22.60
N GLY A 318 -3.51 -12.46 -22.15
CA GLY A 318 -2.70 -13.39 -22.94
C GLY A 318 -2.04 -12.74 -24.17
N ALA A 319 -1.91 -11.41 -24.19
CA ALA A 319 -1.31 -10.67 -25.31
C ALA A 319 0.22 -10.75 -25.32
N ILE A 320 0.83 -10.96 -24.17
CA ILE A 320 2.28 -11.18 -23.98
C ILE A 320 2.51 -12.20 -22.88
N SER A 321 3.66 -12.85 -22.88
CA SER A 321 4.08 -13.75 -21.80
C SER A 321 4.57 -12.98 -20.57
N ALA A 322 4.59 -13.62 -19.40
CA ALA A 322 5.21 -13.07 -18.19
C ALA A 322 6.69 -12.74 -18.41
N GLU A 323 7.41 -13.56 -19.18
CA GLU A 323 8.81 -13.34 -19.53
C GLU A 323 8.98 -12.06 -20.37
N ASP A 324 8.17 -11.89 -21.40
CA ASP A 324 8.20 -10.67 -22.23
C ASP A 324 7.82 -9.43 -21.42
N ALA A 325 6.83 -9.53 -20.52
CA ALA A 325 6.41 -8.43 -19.65
C ALA A 325 7.53 -8.00 -18.71
N GLY A 326 8.16 -8.95 -18.03
CA GLY A 326 9.28 -8.69 -17.11
C GLY A 326 10.47 -8.03 -17.82
N ASN A 327 10.85 -8.56 -18.98
CA ASN A 327 11.92 -7.99 -19.79
C ASN A 327 11.58 -6.58 -20.29
N GLN A 328 10.35 -6.34 -20.76
CA GLN A 328 9.90 -5.02 -21.20
C GLN A 328 9.88 -4.01 -20.05
N LEU A 329 9.42 -4.41 -18.86
CA LEU A 329 9.43 -3.52 -17.70
C LEU A 329 10.86 -3.19 -17.29
N PHE A 330 11.77 -4.17 -17.30
CA PHE A 330 13.17 -3.96 -16.97
C PHE A 330 13.85 -2.98 -17.95
N GLU A 331 13.73 -3.22 -19.26
CA GLU A 331 14.36 -2.37 -20.27
C GLU A 331 13.79 -0.96 -20.30
N LYS A 332 12.47 -0.84 -20.45
CA LYS A 332 11.80 0.47 -20.57
C LYS A 332 11.77 1.20 -19.23
N GLY A 333 11.60 0.50 -18.11
CA GLY A 333 11.63 1.08 -16.78
C GLY A 333 12.99 1.71 -16.47
N ASN A 334 14.10 1.01 -16.76
CA ASN A 334 15.43 1.58 -16.62
C ASN A 334 15.64 2.82 -17.53
N GLN A 335 15.12 2.81 -18.76
CA GLN A 335 15.19 3.97 -19.64
C GLN A 335 14.40 5.16 -19.06
N ILE A 336 13.17 4.93 -18.58
CA ILE A 336 12.33 5.97 -17.95
C ILE A 336 13.07 6.60 -16.76
N MET A 337 13.63 5.76 -15.87
CA MET A 337 14.34 6.26 -14.69
C MET A 337 15.59 7.04 -15.04
N ALA A 338 16.38 6.57 -16.03
CA ALA A 338 17.56 7.27 -16.51
C ALA A 338 17.21 8.63 -17.15
N ASP A 339 16.16 8.67 -17.98
CA ASP A 339 15.70 9.90 -18.62
C ASP A 339 15.16 10.92 -17.62
N ALA A 340 14.53 10.44 -16.53
CA ALA A 340 14.07 11.31 -15.45
C ALA A 340 15.25 11.88 -14.65
N ALA A 341 16.22 11.06 -14.28
CA ALA A 341 17.41 11.49 -13.56
C ALA A 341 18.27 12.50 -14.37
N ALA A 342 18.30 12.39 -15.69
CA ALA A 342 19.06 13.31 -16.55
C ALA A 342 18.43 14.73 -16.67
N LYS A 343 17.19 14.93 -16.20
CA LYS A 343 16.47 16.21 -16.22
C LYS A 343 16.66 17.04 -14.93
N ASN A 344 17.18 16.41 -13.88
CA ASN A 344 17.50 17.01 -12.59
C ASN A 344 18.99 17.39 -12.54
#